data_519ca4d2f2a9bda74e50cdf44d78c784
#
_entry.id   519ca4d2f2a9bda74e50cdf44d78c784
#
_cell.length_a   1.000
_cell.length_b   1.000
_cell.length_c   1.000
_cell.angle_alpha   90.00
_cell.angle_beta   90.00
_cell.angle_gamma   90.00
#
_symmetry.space_group_name_H-M   'P 1'
#
loop_
_entity.id
_entity.type
_entity.pdbx_description
1 polymer ?
#
loop_
_entity_poly.entity_id
_entity_poly.type
_entity_poly.pdbx_seq_one_letter_code
_entity_poly.pdbx_strand_id
1 'polypeptide(L)'
;MKLLVFLTFAFFSGFSFSAGEYKCGSIECYEFSPNTKDKESLQRGLSAYMNYCYGCHSLKYSRYKRVAEDLSIPLDIYEQNLIFDDSKIGDLMHISLKESKAIELLGAKPPDLTLEARLRSPEWVYTYLDTFYEDSSRPYGVNNKVYVNVSMPHVLEDIQSELSEEEYDRYIADITNFLTYVSDPSAETRKQLGIYVILFLLIFTAFAYLVYREFKKDLK
;
A
#
# COMPACT_ATOMS: atom_id res chain seq x y z
N MET A 1 -33.35 -10.89 30.33
CA MET A 1 -32.64 -9.64 29.91
C MET A 1 -31.14 -9.84 29.73
N LYS A 2 -30.41 -10.59 30.58
CA LYS A 2 -28.94 -10.83 30.44
C LYS A 2 -28.56 -11.67 29.22
N LEU A 3 -29.37 -12.66 28.84
CA LEU A 3 -29.15 -13.50 27.65
C LEU A 3 -29.35 -12.73 26.34
N LEU A 4 -30.30 -11.75 26.35
CA LEU A 4 -30.57 -10.92 25.15
C LEU A 4 -29.40 -9.96 24.83
N VAL A 5 -28.75 -9.40 25.85
CA VAL A 5 -27.56 -8.51 25.67
C VAL A 5 -26.37 -9.30 25.12
N PHE A 6 -26.18 -10.55 25.55
CA PHE A 6 -25.11 -11.41 25.04
C PHE A 6 -25.38 -11.85 23.59
N LEU A 7 -26.63 -12.13 23.25
CA LEU A 7 -27.05 -12.46 21.88
C LEU A 7 -26.94 -11.27 20.92
N THR A 8 -27.24 -10.05 21.36
CA THR A 8 -27.06 -8.86 20.53
C THR A 8 -25.60 -8.54 20.25
N PHE A 9 -24.69 -8.79 21.23
CA PHE A 9 -23.24 -8.60 21.03
C PHE A 9 -22.66 -9.66 20.09
N ALA A 10 -23.11 -10.91 20.15
CA ALA A 10 -22.70 -11.99 19.24
C ALA A 10 -23.21 -11.78 17.81
N PHE A 11 -24.37 -11.12 17.62
CA PHE A 11 -24.91 -10.82 16.30
C PHE A 11 -24.19 -9.63 15.62
N PHE A 12 -23.65 -8.67 16.38
CA PHE A 12 -22.92 -7.53 15.84
C PHE A 12 -21.47 -7.88 15.41
N SER A 13 -20.90 -8.95 15.92
CA SER A 13 -19.54 -9.39 15.54
C SER A 13 -19.46 -10.09 14.17
N GLY A 14 -20.59 -10.34 13.51
CA GLY A 14 -20.65 -10.98 12.18
C GLY A 14 -20.61 -10.04 10.98
N PHE A 15 -20.73 -8.74 11.16
CA PHE A 15 -20.63 -7.76 10.08
C PHE A 15 -19.19 -7.24 9.97
N SER A 16 -18.27 -8.10 9.56
CA SER A 16 -17.03 -7.62 8.94
C SER A 16 -17.43 -7.01 7.60
N PHE A 17 -17.48 -5.69 7.50
CA PHE A 17 -17.42 -5.02 6.21
C PHE A 17 -16.08 -5.40 5.59
N SER A 18 -16.09 -6.39 4.71
CA SER A 18 -15.02 -6.60 3.76
C SER A 18 -14.88 -5.27 2.99
N ALA A 19 -13.72 -4.67 3.01
CA ALA A 19 -13.38 -3.62 2.06
C ALA A 19 -13.75 -4.16 0.68
N GLY A 20 -14.56 -3.41 -0.08
CA GLY A 20 -15.17 -3.90 -1.30
C GLY A 20 -14.13 -4.56 -2.19
N GLU A 21 -14.47 -5.70 -2.76
CA GLU A 21 -13.65 -6.43 -3.73
C GLU A 21 -13.40 -5.51 -4.93
N TYR A 22 -12.19 -4.99 -5.05
CA TYR A 22 -11.82 -4.16 -6.18
C TYR A 22 -11.74 -5.03 -7.43
N LYS A 23 -12.52 -4.64 -8.43
CA LYS A 23 -12.51 -5.33 -9.74
C LYS A 23 -11.34 -4.79 -10.57
N CYS A 24 -10.61 -5.68 -11.20
CA CYS A 24 -9.54 -5.37 -12.13
C CYS A 24 -10.08 -5.17 -13.57
N GLY A 25 -10.96 -4.17 -13.73
CA GLY A 25 -11.55 -3.85 -15.04
C GLY A 25 -12.39 -4.98 -15.59
N SER A 26 -12.00 -5.52 -16.74
CA SER A 26 -12.70 -6.63 -17.42
C SER A 26 -12.17 -8.02 -17.05
N ILE A 27 -11.13 -8.11 -16.24
CA ILE A 27 -10.50 -9.35 -15.79
C ILE A 27 -10.63 -9.49 -14.27
N GLU A 28 -10.45 -10.70 -13.75
CA GLU A 28 -10.26 -10.92 -12.32
C GLU A 28 -8.87 -10.46 -11.91
N CYS A 29 -8.76 -9.91 -10.68
CA CYS A 29 -7.45 -9.58 -10.14
C CYS A 29 -6.63 -10.85 -9.91
N TYR A 30 -5.35 -10.80 -10.22
CA TYR A 30 -4.44 -11.89 -9.90
C TYR A 30 -4.29 -12.03 -8.39
N GLU A 31 -4.17 -13.25 -7.90
CA GLU A 31 -3.94 -13.50 -6.50
C GLU A 31 -2.55 -12.95 -6.10
N PHE A 32 -2.54 -12.08 -5.11
CA PHE A 32 -1.32 -11.51 -4.57
C PHE A 32 -1.44 -11.32 -3.05
N SER A 33 -0.46 -11.79 -2.32
CA SER A 33 -0.38 -11.61 -0.86
C SER A 33 0.85 -10.77 -0.51
N PRO A 34 0.69 -9.48 -0.17
CA PRO A 34 1.81 -8.61 0.09
C PRO A 34 2.59 -9.03 1.34
N ASN A 35 3.91 -9.04 1.25
CA ASN A 35 4.81 -9.27 2.38
C ASN A 35 5.57 -8.00 2.75
N THR A 36 4.95 -7.16 3.59
CA THR A 36 5.55 -5.91 4.08
C THR A 36 6.59 -6.11 5.19
N LYS A 37 6.90 -7.35 5.57
CA LYS A 37 7.97 -7.69 6.54
C LYS A 37 9.29 -8.01 5.87
N ASP A 38 9.27 -8.39 4.61
CA ASP A 38 10.46 -8.69 3.83
C ASP A 38 11.16 -7.39 3.41
N LYS A 39 12.13 -6.96 4.24
CA LYS A 39 12.87 -5.73 4.00
C LYS A 39 13.67 -5.75 2.70
N GLU A 40 14.16 -6.91 2.28
CA GLU A 40 14.89 -7.04 1.04
C GLU A 40 13.98 -6.81 -0.17
N SER A 41 12.78 -7.38 -0.15
CA SER A 41 11.75 -7.09 -1.15
C SER A 41 11.37 -5.61 -1.16
N LEU A 42 11.18 -5.00 0.02
CA LEU A 42 10.85 -3.57 0.11
C LEU A 42 11.99 -2.67 -0.42
N GLN A 43 13.25 -3.03 -0.19
CA GLN A 43 14.41 -2.29 -0.71
C GLN A 43 14.51 -2.41 -2.24
N ARG A 44 14.29 -3.60 -2.80
CA ARG A 44 14.24 -3.79 -4.27
C ARG A 44 13.06 -3.03 -4.86
N GLY A 45 11.88 -3.08 -4.23
CA GLY A 45 10.70 -2.32 -4.63
C GLY A 45 10.90 -0.80 -4.58
N LEU A 46 11.58 -0.30 -3.52
CA LEU A 46 11.99 1.11 -3.44
C LEU A 46 12.92 1.48 -4.61
N SER A 47 13.94 0.65 -4.88
CA SER A 47 14.87 0.89 -5.99
C SER A 47 14.12 0.94 -7.33
N ALA A 48 13.23 -0.02 -7.59
CA ALA A 48 12.42 -0.04 -8.79
C ALA A 48 11.50 1.20 -8.89
N TYR A 49 10.84 1.59 -7.79
CA TYR A 49 10.03 2.79 -7.73
C TYR A 49 10.82 4.06 -8.05
N MET A 50 12.01 4.23 -7.46
CA MET A 50 12.86 5.40 -7.70
C MET A 50 13.35 5.48 -9.14
N ASN A 51 13.61 4.34 -9.78
CA ASN A 51 14.10 4.29 -11.15
C ASN A 51 13.00 4.45 -12.22
N TYR A 52 11.82 3.90 -12.00
CA TYR A 52 10.78 3.80 -13.05
C TYR A 52 9.50 4.59 -12.75
N CYS A 53 9.21 4.89 -11.50
CA CYS A 53 7.94 5.51 -11.12
C CYS A 53 8.10 6.95 -10.61
N TYR A 54 9.17 7.23 -9.86
CA TYR A 54 9.36 8.50 -9.15
C TYR A 54 9.46 9.72 -10.10
N GLY A 55 9.89 9.55 -11.33
CA GLY A 55 9.91 10.65 -12.30
C GLY A 55 8.54 11.27 -12.58
N CYS A 56 7.45 10.49 -12.42
CA CYS A 56 6.08 10.90 -12.68
C CYS A 56 5.16 10.85 -11.45
N HIS A 57 5.41 9.99 -10.49
CA HIS A 57 4.54 9.72 -9.35
C HIS A 57 5.19 10.08 -8.03
N SER A 58 4.58 11.00 -7.27
CA SER A 58 4.99 11.31 -5.89
C SER A 58 4.51 10.25 -4.90
N LEU A 59 5.17 10.21 -3.74
CA LEU A 59 4.66 9.62 -2.48
C LEU A 59 4.51 10.75 -1.46
N LYS A 60 3.58 11.65 -1.70
CA LYS A 60 3.47 12.96 -1.01
C LYS A 60 3.14 12.88 0.48
N TYR A 61 2.78 11.71 1.01
CA TYR A 61 2.56 11.49 2.45
C TYR A 61 3.69 10.70 3.10
N SER A 62 4.70 10.28 2.33
CA SER A 62 5.89 9.59 2.83
C SER A 62 7.08 10.52 2.93
N ARG A 63 7.91 10.33 3.96
CA ARG A 63 9.18 11.05 4.12
C ARG A 63 10.33 10.12 3.75
N TYR A 64 11.34 10.65 3.08
CA TYR A 64 12.58 9.91 2.78
C TYR A 64 13.17 9.27 4.03
N LYS A 65 13.30 10.04 5.13
CA LYS A 65 13.83 9.56 6.40
C LYS A 65 13.07 8.35 6.94
N ARG A 66 11.73 8.40 6.92
CA ARG A 66 10.90 7.30 7.41
C ARG A 66 11.11 6.03 6.60
N VAL A 67 11.15 6.14 5.29
CA VAL A 67 11.38 5.01 4.40
C VAL A 67 12.77 4.42 4.64
N ALA A 68 13.80 5.26 4.73
CA ALA A 68 15.17 4.83 5.00
C ALA A 68 15.27 4.06 6.33
N GLU A 69 14.73 4.62 7.43
CA GLU A 69 14.76 3.99 8.76
C GLU A 69 14.00 2.67 8.81
N ASP A 70 12.77 2.61 8.29
CA ASP A 70 11.94 1.40 8.30
C ASP A 70 12.57 0.28 7.45
N LEU A 71 13.19 0.62 6.31
CA LEU A 71 13.88 -0.33 5.44
C LEU A 71 15.33 -0.63 5.88
N SER A 72 15.79 -0.04 6.98
CA SER A 72 17.15 -0.22 7.50
C SER A 72 18.26 0.20 6.50
N ILE A 73 18.02 1.26 5.73
CA ILE A 73 19.00 1.87 4.83
C ILE A 73 19.68 3.01 5.60
N PRO A 74 21.03 3.05 5.68
CA PRO A 74 21.75 4.17 6.30
C PRO A 74 21.34 5.50 5.66
N LEU A 75 21.09 6.54 6.48
CA LEU A 75 20.54 7.81 6.01
C LEU A 75 21.48 8.52 5.02
N ASP A 76 22.77 8.44 5.24
CA ASP A 76 23.80 8.99 4.36
C ASP A 76 23.82 8.30 2.98
N ILE A 77 23.66 6.98 2.96
CA ILE A 77 23.55 6.21 1.73
C ILE A 77 22.27 6.54 0.99
N TYR A 78 21.15 6.65 1.72
CA TYR A 78 19.85 7.03 1.14
C TYR A 78 19.91 8.43 0.52
N GLU A 79 20.44 9.41 1.24
CA GLU A 79 20.53 10.81 0.80
C GLU A 79 21.42 10.96 -0.45
N GLN A 80 22.56 10.26 -0.50
CA GLN A 80 23.48 10.32 -1.62
C GLN A 80 22.99 9.61 -2.90
N ASN A 81 22.15 8.59 -2.76
CA ASN A 81 21.81 7.70 -3.88
C ASN A 81 20.33 7.70 -4.30
N LEU A 82 19.43 8.18 -3.45
CA LEU A 82 17.99 8.11 -3.67
C LEU A 82 17.27 9.46 -3.54
N ILE A 83 17.99 10.57 -3.31
CA ILE A 83 17.45 11.92 -3.40
C ILE A 83 18.11 12.61 -4.58
N PHE A 84 17.36 12.86 -5.64
CA PHE A 84 17.88 13.31 -6.93
C PHE A 84 17.71 14.82 -7.16
N ASP A 85 17.16 15.54 -6.18
CA ASP A 85 16.92 16.97 -6.24
C ASP A 85 17.47 17.66 -4.97
N ASP A 86 17.13 18.93 -4.76
CA ASP A 86 17.55 19.71 -3.58
C ASP A 86 16.78 19.35 -2.29
N SER A 87 15.97 18.27 -2.31
CA SER A 87 15.23 17.81 -1.13
C SER A 87 16.16 17.28 -0.05
N LYS A 88 15.75 17.43 1.19
CA LYS A 88 16.45 16.92 2.37
C LYS A 88 15.85 15.60 2.83
N ILE A 89 16.63 14.82 3.54
CA ILE A 89 16.20 13.52 4.10
C ILE A 89 14.90 13.61 4.94
N GLY A 90 14.60 14.75 5.54
CA GLY A 90 13.37 14.99 6.31
C GLY A 90 12.15 15.37 5.47
N ASP A 91 12.33 15.67 4.20
CA ASP A 91 11.26 16.14 3.32
C ASP A 91 10.33 15.01 2.87
N LEU A 92 9.18 15.41 2.32
CA LEU A 92 8.23 14.50 1.71
C LEU A 92 8.70 14.13 0.29
N MET A 93 8.37 12.94 -0.16
CA MET A 93 8.77 12.41 -1.47
C MET A 93 7.91 13.00 -2.59
N HIS A 94 8.19 14.24 -2.95
CA HIS A 94 7.53 14.97 -4.03
C HIS A 94 8.38 14.98 -5.29
N ILE A 95 7.74 14.75 -6.43
CA ILE A 95 8.37 14.94 -7.74
C ILE A 95 8.42 16.43 -8.11
N SER A 96 9.39 16.80 -8.91
CA SER A 96 9.53 18.17 -9.45
C SER A 96 8.58 18.47 -10.62
N LEU A 97 7.94 17.47 -11.21
CA LEU A 97 7.02 17.63 -12.33
C LEU A 97 5.74 18.37 -11.90
N LYS A 98 5.55 19.58 -12.39
CA LYS A 98 4.35 20.38 -12.11
C LYS A 98 3.14 19.80 -12.83
N GLU A 99 1.97 19.84 -12.18
CA GLU A 99 0.71 19.30 -12.70
C GLU A 99 0.36 19.83 -14.10
N SER A 100 0.52 21.14 -14.33
CA SER A 100 0.26 21.74 -15.65
C SER A 100 1.16 21.17 -16.74
N LYS A 101 2.42 20.89 -16.42
CA LYS A 101 3.36 20.27 -17.34
C LYS A 101 3.10 18.79 -17.54
N ALA A 102 2.67 18.08 -16.50
CA ALA A 102 2.25 16.69 -16.62
C ALA A 102 1.07 16.54 -17.59
N ILE A 103 0.05 17.39 -17.47
CA ILE A 103 -1.11 17.40 -18.38
C ILE A 103 -0.68 17.73 -19.82
N GLU A 104 0.21 18.69 -19.99
CA GLU A 104 0.72 19.10 -21.32
C GLU A 104 1.50 17.96 -21.99
N LEU A 105 2.35 17.25 -21.24
CA LEU A 105 3.27 16.23 -21.78
C LEU A 105 2.62 14.85 -21.88
N LEU A 106 1.81 14.47 -20.89
CA LEU A 106 1.29 13.11 -20.74
C LEU A 106 -0.23 13.01 -21.05
N GLY A 107 -0.88 14.14 -21.31
CA GLY A 107 -2.33 14.20 -21.51
C GLY A 107 -3.15 13.99 -20.23
N ALA A 108 -2.51 13.65 -19.11
CA ALA A 108 -3.14 13.43 -17.82
C ALA A 108 -2.18 13.73 -16.68
N LYS A 109 -2.73 13.98 -15.47
CA LYS A 109 -1.94 14.09 -14.25
C LYS A 109 -1.68 12.69 -13.68
N PRO A 110 -0.41 12.28 -13.53
CA PRO A 110 -0.10 11.04 -12.81
C PRO A 110 -0.61 11.10 -11.35
N PRO A 111 -1.28 10.06 -10.85
CA PRO A 111 -1.73 10.03 -9.47
C PRO A 111 -0.55 9.92 -8.49
N ASP A 112 -0.77 10.39 -7.27
CA ASP A 112 0.12 10.11 -6.15
C ASP A 112 -0.04 8.65 -5.71
N LEU A 113 1.07 7.92 -5.58
CA LEU A 113 1.02 6.48 -5.29
C LEU A 113 1.03 6.13 -3.79
N THR A 114 1.13 7.11 -2.90
CA THR A 114 1.22 6.82 -1.44
C THR A 114 0.12 5.91 -0.95
N LEU A 115 -1.12 6.12 -1.39
CA LEU A 115 -2.31 5.41 -0.90
C LEU A 115 -2.95 4.47 -1.92
N GLU A 116 -2.37 4.31 -3.13
CA GLU A 116 -2.98 3.54 -4.21
C GLU A 116 -3.19 2.06 -3.84
N ALA A 117 -2.22 1.41 -3.21
CA ALA A 117 -2.36 0.03 -2.76
C ALA A 117 -3.42 -0.14 -1.64
N ARG A 118 -3.71 0.90 -0.88
CA ARG A 118 -4.78 0.89 0.12
C ARG A 118 -6.14 1.25 -0.48
N LEU A 119 -6.16 2.12 -1.48
CA LEU A 119 -7.37 2.55 -2.17
C LEU A 119 -7.91 1.45 -3.09
N ARG A 120 -7.02 0.82 -3.87
CA ARG A 120 -7.40 -0.14 -4.92
C ARG A 120 -7.17 -1.61 -4.57
N SER A 121 -6.38 -1.93 -3.63
CA SER A 121 -5.82 -3.19 -3.16
C SER A 121 -4.46 -3.53 -3.79
N PRO A 122 -3.62 -4.31 -3.07
CA PRO A 122 -2.35 -4.80 -3.61
C PRO A 122 -2.51 -5.67 -4.86
N GLU A 123 -3.55 -6.50 -4.90
CA GLU A 123 -3.87 -7.38 -6.04
C GLU A 123 -4.16 -6.55 -7.29
N TRP A 124 -4.87 -5.43 -7.14
CA TRP A 124 -5.14 -4.51 -8.24
C TRP A 124 -3.85 -3.89 -8.78
N VAL A 125 -2.95 -3.42 -7.89
CA VAL A 125 -1.67 -2.81 -8.29
C VAL A 125 -0.79 -3.83 -9.01
N TYR A 126 -0.68 -5.04 -8.47
CA TYR A 126 0.06 -6.15 -9.07
C TYR A 126 -0.47 -6.49 -10.46
N THR A 127 -1.78 -6.73 -10.58
CA THR A 127 -2.43 -7.05 -11.85
C THR A 127 -2.29 -5.89 -12.87
N TYR A 128 -2.39 -4.65 -12.40
CA TYR A 128 -2.20 -3.48 -13.26
C TYR A 128 -0.79 -3.45 -13.87
N LEU A 129 0.25 -3.67 -13.08
CA LEU A 129 1.63 -3.64 -13.56
C LEU A 129 1.94 -4.77 -14.55
N ASP A 130 1.28 -5.92 -14.40
CA ASP A 130 1.49 -7.09 -15.24
C ASP A 130 0.71 -7.09 -16.56
N THR A 131 -0.39 -6.36 -16.64
CA THR A 131 -1.37 -6.54 -17.74
C THR A 131 -1.34 -5.44 -18.80
N PHE A 132 -0.20 -4.79 -19.01
CA PHE A 132 0.02 -3.94 -20.17
C PHE A 132 0.07 -4.78 -21.46
N TYR A 133 -0.45 -4.23 -22.55
CA TYR A 133 -0.43 -4.87 -23.87
C TYR A 133 -0.31 -3.83 -24.98
N GLU A 134 0.19 -4.24 -26.14
CA GLU A 134 0.31 -3.38 -27.32
C GLU A 134 -1.06 -2.94 -27.86
N ASP A 135 -1.23 -1.65 -28.06
CA ASP A 135 -2.44 -1.04 -28.64
C ASP A 135 -2.04 0.22 -29.44
N SER A 136 -1.90 0.05 -30.75
CA SER A 136 -1.50 1.13 -31.66
C SER A 136 -2.51 2.28 -31.76
N SER A 137 -3.72 2.12 -31.23
CA SER A 137 -4.71 3.20 -31.15
C SER A 137 -4.42 4.21 -30.03
N ARG A 138 -3.51 3.87 -29.13
CA ARG A 138 -3.14 4.70 -27.96
C ARG A 138 -1.92 5.57 -28.21
N PRO A 139 -1.82 6.74 -27.57
CA PRO A 139 -0.71 7.69 -27.79
C PRO A 139 0.69 7.10 -27.52
N TYR A 140 0.79 6.15 -26.58
CA TYR A 140 2.06 5.47 -26.23
C TYR A 140 2.16 4.06 -26.81
N GLY A 141 1.26 3.66 -27.72
CA GLY A 141 1.28 2.31 -28.31
C GLY A 141 0.86 1.19 -27.39
N VAL A 142 0.41 1.50 -26.18
CA VAL A 142 0.07 0.51 -25.14
C VAL A 142 -1.27 0.82 -24.47
N ASN A 143 -1.91 -0.23 -23.94
CA ASN A 143 -3.12 -0.15 -23.12
C ASN A 143 -3.00 -1.12 -21.95
N ASN A 144 -4.00 -1.15 -21.06
CA ASN A 144 -3.98 -2.00 -19.87
C ASN A 144 -5.33 -2.71 -19.67
N LYS A 145 -5.30 -3.99 -19.28
CA LYS A 145 -6.52 -4.81 -19.11
C LYS A 145 -7.32 -4.40 -17.86
N VAL A 146 -6.62 -3.89 -16.83
CA VAL A 146 -7.24 -3.44 -15.57
C VAL A 146 -7.84 -2.04 -15.73
N TYR A 147 -7.15 -1.15 -16.43
CA TYR A 147 -7.56 0.23 -16.65
C TYR A 147 -7.54 0.57 -18.14
N VAL A 148 -8.66 0.36 -18.79
CA VAL A 148 -8.83 0.62 -20.24
C VAL A 148 -8.64 2.10 -20.54
N ASN A 149 -8.02 2.38 -21.70
CA ASN A 149 -7.66 3.74 -22.15
C ASN A 149 -6.62 4.44 -21.25
N VAL A 150 -5.69 3.67 -20.72
CA VAL A 150 -4.60 4.18 -19.89
C VAL A 150 -3.80 5.27 -20.63
N SER A 151 -3.40 6.31 -19.89
CA SER A 151 -2.50 7.38 -20.39
C SER A 151 -1.06 7.19 -19.87
N MET A 152 -0.81 6.18 -19.05
CA MET A 152 0.53 5.81 -18.58
C MET A 152 1.22 4.96 -19.64
N PRO A 153 2.45 5.28 -20.07
CA PRO A 153 3.25 4.38 -20.88
C PRO A 153 3.63 3.12 -20.11
N HIS A 154 3.97 2.05 -20.81
CA HIS A 154 4.48 0.84 -20.17
C HIS A 154 5.96 1.04 -19.77
N VAL A 155 6.17 1.66 -18.59
CA VAL A 155 7.52 2.03 -18.11
C VAL A 155 8.41 0.84 -17.75
N LEU A 156 7.85 -0.37 -17.64
CA LEU A 156 8.56 -1.62 -17.36
C LEU A 156 8.73 -2.50 -18.59
N GLU A 157 8.46 -2.02 -19.81
CA GLU A 157 8.49 -2.80 -21.05
C GLU A 157 9.88 -3.44 -21.28
N ASP A 158 10.94 -2.65 -21.14
CA ASP A 158 12.31 -3.14 -21.28
C ASP A 158 12.63 -4.25 -20.26
N ILE A 159 12.25 -4.02 -19.00
CA ILE A 159 12.43 -5.00 -17.91
C ILE A 159 11.65 -6.28 -18.18
N GLN A 160 10.39 -6.16 -18.65
CA GLN A 160 9.56 -7.31 -18.99
C GLN A 160 10.14 -8.11 -20.16
N SER A 161 10.78 -7.43 -21.12
CA SER A 161 11.38 -8.10 -22.28
C SER A 161 12.72 -8.80 -21.96
N GLU A 162 13.47 -8.31 -20.95
CA GLU A 162 14.78 -8.82 -20.57
C GLU A 162 14.71 -9.95 -19.54
N LEU A 163 13.69 -9.97 -18.71
CA LEU A 163 13.52 -10.96 -17.63
C LEU A 163 12.67 -12.15 -18.08
N SER A 164 12.87 -13.30 -17.43
CA SER A 164 11.92 -14.40 -17.52
C SER A 164 10.59 -14.02 -16.83
N GLU A 165 9.52 -14.70 -17.17
CA GLU A 165 8.18 -14.48 -16.56
C GLU A 165 8.24 -14.50 -15.02
N GLU A 166 8.90 -15.53 -14.44
CA GLU A 166 9.07 -15.64 -12.98
C GLU A 166 9.89 -14.49 -12.36
N GLU A 167 10.90 -13.99 -13.07
CA GLU A 167 11.72 -12.87 -12.60
C GLU A 167 10.94 -11.55 -12.69
N TYR A 168 10.16 -11.35 -13.75
CA TYR A 168 9.30 -10.20 -13.89
C TYR A 168 8.20 -10.18 -12.83
N ASP A 169 7.56 -11.33 -12.57
CA ASP A 169 6.57 -11.49 -11.49
C ASP A 169 7.15 -11.08 -10.13
N ARG A 170 8.37 -11.53 -9.82
CA ARG A 170 9.06 -11.10 -8.59
C ARG A 170 9.36 -9.61 -8.57
N TYR A 171 9.73 -9.05 -9.70
CA TYR A 171 10.04 -7.63 -9.84
C TYR A 171 8.81 -6.75 -9.55
N ILE A 172 7.67 -7.05 -10.16
CA ILE A 172 6.42 -6.32 -9.90
C ILE A 172 5.86 -6.62 -8.51
N ALA A 173 6.10 -7.81 -7.96
CA ALA A 173 5.77 -8.14 -6.58
C ALA A 173 6.55 -7.26 -5.58
N ASP A 174 7.84 -7.04 -5.80
CA ASP A 174 8.67 -6.15 -4.97
C ASP A 174 8.16 -4.70 -5.01
N ILE A 175 7.79 -4.19 -6.18
CA ILE A 175 7.16 -2.85 -6.34
C ILE A 175 5.84 -2.80 -5.57
N THR A 176 4.99 -3.81 -5.71
CA THR A 176 3.68 -3.87 -5.06
C THR A 176 3.81 -3.97 -3.54
N ASN A 177 4.76 -4.77 -3.03
CA ASN A 177 5.09 -4.84 -1.60
C ASN A 177 5.51 -3.48 -1.06
N PHE A 178 6.38 -2.77 -1.78
CA PHE A 178 6.82 -1.43 -1.39
C PHE A 178 5.65 -0.43 -1.35
N LEU A 179 4.82 -0.38 -2.40
CA LEU A 179 3.64 0.50 -2.42
C LEU A 179 2.61 0.14 -1.34
N THR A 180 2.47 -1.14 -1.02
CA THR A 180 1.63 -1.60 0.10
C THR A 180 2.18 -1.13 1.43
N TYR A 181 3.48 -1.26 1.66
CA TYR A 181 4.17 -0.73 2.85
C TYR A 181 3.97 0.78 2.96
N VAL A 182 4.22 1.54 1.90
CA VAL A 182 4.08 3.01 1.90
C VAL A 182 2.65 3.44 2.23
N SER A 183 1.66 2.68 1.80
CA SER A 183 0.24 3.00 2.04
C SER A 183 -0.21 2.81 3.49
N ASP A 184 0.50 1.98 4.28
CA ASP A 184 0.25 1.77 5.71
C ASP A 184 1.53 1.29 6.43
N PRO A 185 2.55 2.15 6.61
CA PRO A 185 3.82 1.75 7.20
C PRO A 185 3.73 1.33 8.66
N SER A 186 2.60 1.59 9.31
CA SER A 186 2.34 1.18 10.70
C SER A 186 1.57 -0.12 10.84
N ALA A 187 1.19 -0.78 9.74
CA ALA A 187 0.31 -1.95 9.76
C ALA A 187 0.83 -3.06 10.68
N GLU A 188 2.10 -3.42 10.56
CA GLU A 188 2.70 -4.49 11.34
C GLU A 188 2.82 -4.14 12.83
N THR A 189 3.27 -2.92 13.15
CA THR A 189 3.34 -2.43 14.53
C THR A 189 1.95 -2.39 15.18
N ARG A 190 0.94 -1.93 14.42
CA ARG A 190 -0.45 -1.88 14.90
C ARG A 190 -1.02 -3.28 15.18
N LYS A 191 -0.74 -4.28 14.34
CA LYS A 191 -1.15 -5.67 14.58
C LYS A 191 -0.54 -6.22 15.86
N GLN A 192 0.77 -6.01 16.08
CA GLN A 192 1.46 -6.44 17.28
C GLN A 192 0.91 -5.75 18.54
N LEU A 193 0.78 -4.42 18.50
CA LEU A 193 0.24 -3.65 19.62
C LEU A 193 -1.21 -4.05 19.94
N GLY A 194 -1.99 -4.35 18.91
CA GLY A 194 -3.39 -4.78 19.05
C GLY A 194 -3.57 -5.98 19.98
N ILE A 195 -2.67 -6.95 19.94
CA ILE A 195 -2.71 -8.13 20.83
C ILE A 195 -2.60 -7.70 22.31
N TYR A 196 -1.64 -6.82 22.62
CA TYR A 196 -1.47 -6.32 24.00
C TYR A 196 -2.65 -5.48 24.44
N VAL A 197 -3.23 -4.67 23.55
CA VAL A 197 -4.43 -3.87 23.84
C VAL A 197 -5.62 -4.79 24.16
N ILE A 198 -5.84 -5.85 23.38
CA ILE A 198 -6.93 -6.80 23.62
C ILE A 198 -6.73 -7.50 24.97
N LEU A 199 -5.52 -7.98 25.28
CA LEU A 199 -5.22 -8.62 26.55
C LEU A 199 -5.47 -7.69 27.74
N PHE A 200 -5.01 -6.43 27.64
CA PHE A 200 -5.28 -5.41 28.66
C PHE A 200 -6.79 -5.18 28.86
N LEU A 201 -7.54 -5.03 27.77
CA LEU A 201 -8.99 -4.81 27.83
C LEU A 201 -9.73 -6.00 28.44
N LEU A 202 -9.31 -7.23 28.18
CA LEU A 202 -9.90 -8.43 28.81
C LEU A 202 -9.69 -8.44 30.33
N ILE A 203 -8.46 -8.17 30.79
CA ILE A 203 -8.13 -8.08 32.20
C ILE A 203 -8.91 -6.94 32.87
N PHE A 204 -8.89 -5.75 32.25
CA PHE A 204 -9.62 -4.58 32.74
C PHE A 204 -11.13 -4.86 32.86
N THR A 205 -11.71 -5.50 31.84
CA THR A 205 -13.14 -5.86 31.86
C THR A 205 -13.46 -6.86 32.97
N ALA A 206 -12.58 -7.84 33.25
CA ALA A 206 -12.75 -8.77 34.34
C ALA A 206 -12.76 -8.03 35.68
N PHE A 207 -11.82 -7.13 35.94
CA PHE A 207 -11.82 -6.33 37.17
C PHE A 207 -13.06 -5.42 37.26
N ALA A 208 -13.39 -4.71 36.20
CA ALA A 208 -14.59 -3.87 36.17
C ALA A 208 -15.87 -4.66 36.46
N TYR A 209 -15.97 -5.91 35.95
CA TYR A 209 -17.09 -6.81 36.26
C TYR A 209 -17.11 -7.24 37.72
N LEU A 210 -15.96 -7.53 38.33
CA LEU A 210 -15.88 -7.86 39.75
C LEU A 210 -16.35 -6.70 40.63
N VAL A 211 -15.87 -5.49 40.35
CA VAL A 211 -16.30 -4.24 41.01
C VAL A 211 -17.81 -4.04 40.85
N TYR A 212 -18.31 -4.10 39.60
CA TYR A 212 -19.76 -3.99 39.33
C TYR A 212 -20.57 -5.02 40.15
N ARG A 213 -20.07 -6.25 40.23
CA ARG A 213 -20.75 -7.33 40.99
C ARG A 213 -20.80 -7.02 42.48
N GLU A 214 -19.74 -6.42 43.03
CA GLU A 214 -19.68 -6.05 44.45
C GLU A 214 -20.65 -4.92 44.76
N PHE A 215 -20.61 -3.81 44.02
CA PHE A 215 -21.56 -2.71 44.19
C PHE A 215 -23.03 -3.15 44.06
N LYS A 216 -23.30 -4.14 43.23
CA LYS A 216 -24.66 -4.64 43.07
C LYS A 216 -25.17 -5.42 44.28
N LYS A 217 -24.31 -5.95 45.17
CA LYS A 217 -24.73 -6.57 46.41
C LYS A 217 -25.23 -5.55 47.42
N ASP A 218 -24.61 -4.38 47.46
CA ASP A 218 -24.96 -3.29 48.36
C ASP A 218 -26.30 -2.60 48.02
N LEU A 219 -26.76 -2.78 46.78
CA LEU A 219 -28.03 -2.25 46.33
C LEU A 219 -29.25 -3.17 46.53
N LYS A 220 -29.04 -4.35 47.14
CA LYS A 220 -30.09 -5.29 47.53
C LYS A 220 -30.25 -5.31 49.04
#